data_80c1f5de43dd93a746b6b614c65f8ad3
#
_entry.id   80c1f5de43dd93a746b6b614c65f8ad3
#
_cell.length_a   1.000
_cell.length_b   1.000
_cell.length_c   1.000
_cell.angle_alpha   90.00
_cell.angle_beta   90.00
_cell.angle_gamma   90.00
#
_symmetry.space_group_name_H-M   'P 1'
#
loop_
_entity.id
_entity.type
_entity.pdbx_description
1 polymer ?
#
loop_
_entity_poly.entity_id
_entity_poly.type
_entity_poly.pdbx_seq_one_letter_code
_entity_poly.pdbx_strand_id
1 'polypeptide(L)'
;MKQKLTLRRILASAVAALAAAAAVWLLCRWVGYDLQLRIGNKPVYEIANDDYTQIIDVPEDGLWQAVPLEAGQTLYGCRLRFSTHGELYRAGMVMVDLCDADGTILREAAGNYANIFDDNFTGFAFGTAYTAAQAETLYLHIYNVVEWEGPLGLWASTGTVGALSLTADGVDADATLALQYMTDDTGSWPSDLANGLAPLLAFAAFAAVLLFGLRAPLPLTVAVVGLAYGLLFVRVTPALVAPDEYTHLAAAYELASRLGGETPADENGCLLVRESDAPHFGTRSGEIGILAYKAEALARQKEAGGPDALTAVSEAKAGQGSGNYLPQALGIRLARNAGANFYTMLRQARTFNLIFYLLLAVLAVALAPAAVRGLLACIALLPMPLQLAGSLSPDASVLGMVFCYTALCLRLRTKKAVWWEKILLIALGGAVGPAKAIYLPVVLLCFIIPADNLVGPTEFVRGSFGARVRSGQLIREAVLVLAGCLWLSANLGELAYAARDMNQMLLAVGAVGVILLLALTRRLYEKVQNDAKKMRLFKGGLACAVVLAVVGGVLALSRM
;
A
#
# COMPACT_ATOMS: atom_id res chain seq x y z
N MET A 1 13.15 40.89 -8.22
CA MET A 1 12.48 41.85 -7.30
C MET A 1 11.75 41.05 -6.21
N LYS A 2 12.22 41.08 -4.96
CA LYS A 2 11.48 40.52 -3.80
C LYS A 2 10.37 41.54 -3.45
N GLN A 3 9.15 41.32 -3.95
CA GLN A 3 8.02 42.12 -3.47
C GLN A 3 7.80 41.79 -1.98
N LYS A 4 7.84 42.83 -1.13
CA LYS A 4 7.53 42.69 0.31
C LYS A 4 6.11 42.14 0.49
N LEU A 5 6.00 41.08 1.28
CA LEU A 5 4.72 40.54 1.72
C LEU A 5 4.00 41.63 2.53
N THR A 6 2.89 42.14 2.05
CA THR A 6 2.10 43.15 2.79
C THR A 6 1.11 42.44 3.69
N LEU A 7 0.88 42.95 4.89
CA LEU A 7 -0.12 42.45 5.86
C LEU A 7 -1.49 42.24 5.19
N ARG A 8 -1.89 43.15 4.28
CA ARG A 8 -3.13 43.04 3.52
C ARG A 8 -3.22 41.78 2.65
N ARG A 9 -2.09 41.33 2.04
CA ARG A 9 -2.03 40.10 1.26
C ARG A 9 -2.10 38.86 2.14
N ILE A 10 -1.44 38.88 3.29
CA ILE A 10 -1.50 37.78 4.27
C ILE A 10 -2.94 37.61 4.74
N LEU A 11 -3.59 38.71 5.14
CA LEU A 11 -4.98 38.67 5.58
C LEU A 11 -5.93 38.22 4.46
N ALA A 12 -5.79 38.74 3.23
CA ALA A 12 -6.62 38.31 2.11
C ALA A 12 -6.46 36.83 1.80
N SER A 13 -5.24 36.29 1.88
CA SER A 13 -4.97 34.87 1.65
C SER A 13 -5.48 34.01 2.79
N ALA A 14 -5.39 34.47 4.04
CA ALA A 14 -5.97 33.77 5.19
C ALA A 14 -7.49 33.71 5.08
N VAL A 15 -8.15 34.81 4.69
CA VAL A 15 -9.60 34.86 4.46
C VAL A 15 -10.00 33.93 3.31
N ALA A 16 -9.23 33.92 2.18
CA ALA A 16 -9.49 33.02 1.07
C ALA A 16 -9.32 31.55 1.47
N ALA A 17 -8.32 31.21 2.30
CA ALA A 17 -8.10 29.86 2.83
C ALA A 17 -9.26 29.43 3.73
N LEU A 18 -9.69 30.31 4.63
CA LEU A 18 -10.83 30.05 5.52
C LEU A 18 -12.13 29.90 4.72
N ALA A 19 -12.34 30.75 3.71
CA ALA A 19 -13.51 30.66 2.82
C ALA A 19 -13.51 29.34 2.01
N ALA A 20 -12.35 28.91 1.48
CA ALA A 20 -12.21 27.64 0.79
C ALA A 20 -12.48 26.46 1.73
N ALA A 21 -11.92 26.48 2.94
CA ALA A 21 -12.15 25.45 3.95
C ALA A 21 -13.63 25.39 4.37
N ALA A 22 -14.27 26.54 4.57
CA ALA A 22 -15.70 26.64 4.89
C ALA A 22 -16.57 26.13 3.73
N ALA A 23 -16.23 26.48 2.47
CA ALA A 23 -16.96 26.02 1.30
C ALA A 23 -16.87 24.49 1.15
N VAL A 24 -15.69 23.91 1.37
CA VAL A 24 -15.51 22.45 1.36
C VAL A 24 -16.26 21.79 2.51
N TRP A 25 -16.21 22.36 3.71
CA TRP A 25 -16.96 21.85 4.86
C TRP A 25 -18.48 21.90 4.62
N LEU A 26 -19.00 23.00 4.04
CA LEU A 26 -20.40 23.14 3.66
C LEU A 26 -20.79 22.17 2.54
N LEU A 27 -19.92 21.98 1.53
CA LEU A 27 -20.14 21.01 0.46
C LEU A 27 -20.22 19.59 1.04
N CYS A 28 -19.29 19.23 1.92
CA CYS A 28 -19.30 17.96 2.62
C CYS A 28 -20.59 17.76 3.43
N ARG A 29 -21.08 18.80 4.09
CA ARG A 29 -22.33 18.76 4.84
C ARG A 29 -23.57 18.70 3.94
N TRP A 30 -23.55 19.44 2.84
CA TRP A 30 -24.66 19.47 1.88
C TRP A 30 -24.83 18.14 1.14
N VAL A 31 -23.75 17.48 0.81
CA VAL A 31 -23.76 16.11 0.24
C VAL A 31 -24.13 15.08 1.32
N GLY A 32 -24.40 15.53 2.56
CA GLY A 32 -24.72 14.65 3.68
C GLY A 32 -23.52 13.84 4.15
N TYR A 33 -22.36 14.43 4.00
CA TYR A 33 -21.08 13.86 4.36
C TYR A 33 -20.88 13.92 5.86
N ASP A 34 -21.37 12.92 6.54
CA ASP A 34 -20.80 12.54 7.81
C ASP A 34 -19.73 11.49 7.51
N LEU A 35 -18.49 11.95 7.43
CA LEU A 35 -17.32 11.16 7.01
C LEU A 35 -17.21 9.83 7.75
N GLN A 36 -17.86 9.72 8.89
CA GLN A 36 -17.79 8.60 9.78
C GLN A 36 -18.95 7.62 9.62
N LEU A 37 -20.12 8.11 9.23
CA LEU A 37 -21.33 7.30 9.15
C LEU A 37 -21.50 6.61 7.80
N ARG A 38 -20.94 7.16 6.73
CA ARG A 38 -21.20 6.67 5.37
C ARG A 38 -20.09 5.84 4.76
N ILE A 39 -18.85 5.91 5.25
CA ILE A 39 -17.78 4.99 4.81
C ILE A 39 -17.98 3.59 5.42
N GLY A 40 -18.63 3.48 6.59
CA GLY A 40 -18.92 2.21 7.25
C GLY A 40 -20.34 1.67 7.02
N ASN A 41 -21.27 2.54 6.69
CA ASN A 41 -22.64 2.16 6.39
C ASN A 41 -22.88 2.32 4.89
N LYS A 42 -22.54 1.31 4.16
CA LYS A 42 -23.36 1.01 2.99
C LYS A 42 -24.61 0.35 3.54
N PRO A 43 -25.71 1.06 3.62
CA PRO A 43 -26.86 0.51 4.22
C PRO A 43 -27.58 -0.19 3.14
N VAL A 44 -27.41 -1.41 3.14
CA VAL A 44 -28.18 -2.01 2.14
C VAL A 44 -28.47 -3.43 2.53
N TYR A 45 -28.32 -3.67 3.83
CA TYR A 45 -28.62 -4.97 4.39
C TYR A 45 -29.81 -4.87 5.31
N GLU A 46 -30.87 -5.53 4.94
CA GLU A 46 -32.00 -5.79 5.84
C GLU A 46 -31.68 -7.05 6.63
N ILE A 47 -31.75 -6.98 7.95
CA ILE A 47 -31.49 -8.09 8.83
C ILE A 47 -32.66 -9.07 8.75
N ALA A 48 -32.42 -10.27 8.22
CA ALA A 48 -33.39 -11.35 8.22
C ALA A 48 -33.31 -12.17 9.53
N ASN A 49 -32.08 -12.46 9.95
CA ASN A 49 -31.77 -13.07 11.24
C ASN A 49 -30.38 -12.65 11.71
N ASP A 50 -30.27 -12.11 12.91
CA ASP A 50 -29.01 -11.75 13.57
C ASP A 50 -28.69 -12.61 14.82
N ASP A 51 -29.53 -13.60 15.12
CA ASP A 51 -29.29 -14.58 16.17
C ASP A 51 -28.30 -15.65 15.65
N TYR A 52 -27.24 -15.91 16.44
CA TYR A 52 -26.14 -16.80 16.11
C TYR A 52 -25.65 -17.56 17.34
N THR A 53 -26.42 -18.56 17.74
CA THR A 53 -26.21 -19.34 18.95
C THR A 53 -25.52 -20.69 18.69
N GLN A 54 -25.48 -21.14 17.44
CA GLN A 54 -24.84 -22.40 17.03
C GLN A 54 -24.13 -22.25 15.70
N ILE A 55 -23.22 -23.18 15.40
CA ILE A 55 -22.54 -23.28 14.11
C ILE A 55 -23.05 -24.52 13.41
N ILE A 56 -23.37 -24.41 12.13
CA ILE A 56 -23.76 -25.54 11.27
C ILE A 56 -22.69 -25.63 10.18
N ASP A 57 -21.99 -26.74 10.11
CA ASP A 57 -21.00 -27.00 9.08
C ASP A 57 -21.69 -27.22 7.73
N VAL A 58 -21.07 -26.74 6.66
CA VAL A 58 -21.58 -26.90 5.31
C VAL A 58 -21.35 -28.35 4.88
N PRO A 59 -22.43 -29.15 4.70
CA PRO A 59 -22.29 -30.52 4.26
C PRO A 59 -21.91 -30.64 2.79
N GLU A 60 -21.63 -31.85 2.31
CA GLU A 60 -21.22 -32.13 0.94
C GLU A 60 -22.28 -31.68 -0.08
N ASP A 61 -23.55 -31.89 0.23
CA ASP A 61 -24.71 -31.48 -0.61
C ASP A 61 -25.13 -30.02 -0.40
N GLY A 62 -24.42 -29.28 0.46
CA GLY A 62 -24.69 -27.88 0.78
C GLY A 62 -25.83 -27.64 1.75
N LEU A 63 -26.05 -26.37 2.08
CA LEU A 63 -27.13 -25.87 2.92
C LEU A 63 -28.18 -25.16 2.07
N TRP A 64 -29.45 -25.34 2.41
CA TRP A 64 -30.58 -24.70 1.74
C TRP A 64 -31.35 -23.82 2.72
N GLN A 65 -31.21 -22.51 2.60
CA GLN A 65 -31.87 -21.52 3.47
C GLN A 65 -33.04 -20.89 2.73
N ALA A 66 -34.25 -21.06 3.24
CA ALA A 66 -35.44 -20.41 2.69
C ALA A 66 -35.37 -18.89 2.81
N VAL A 67 -35.80 -18.20 1.76
CA VAL A 67 -35.80 -16.73 1.61
C VAL A 67 -37.18 -16.32 1.11
N PRO A 68 -38.12 -15.99 1.98
CA PRO A 68 -39.42 -15.45 1.58
C PRO A 68 -39.24 -14.02 1.06
N LEU A 69 -39.76 -13.72 -0.12
CA LEU A 69 -39.78 -12.40 -0.72
C LEU A 69 -41.21 -11.93 -0.95
N GLU A 70 -41.44 -10.64 -0.72
CA GLU A 70 -42.71 -10.00 -1.06
C GLU A 70 -42.75 -9.58 -2.53
N ALA A 71 -43.96 -9.39 -3.07
CA ALA A 71 -44.12 -8.90 -4.44
C ALA A 71 -43.44 -7.54 -4.64
N GLY A 72 -42.56 -7.43 -5.65
CA GLY A 72 -41.78 -6.23 -5.94
C GLY A 72 -40.50 -6.08 -5.12
N GLN A 73 -40.25 -6.94 -4.15
CA GLN A 73 -39.00 -6.92 -3.38
C GLN A 73 -37.83 -7.31 -4.30
N THR A 74 -36.74 -6.56 -4.20
CA THR A 74 -35.54 -6.78 -5.00
C THR A 74 -34.40 -7.23 -4.12
N LEU A 75 -33.75 -8.32 -4.49
CA LEU A 75 -32.60 -8.90 -3.81
C LEU A 75 -31.35 -8.77 -4.70
N TYR A 76 -30.34 -8.07 -4.23
CA TYR A 76 -29.07 -7.88 -4.92
C TYR A 76 -27.99 -8.85 -4.47
N GLY A 77 -28.25 -9.59 -3.38
CA GLY A 77 -27.35 -10.54 -2.76
C GLY A 77 -27.70 -10.76 -1.31
N CYS A 78 -26.76 -11.36 -0.59
CA CYS A 78 -26.93 -11.61 0.84
C CYS A 78 -25.59 -11.45 1.59
N ARG A 79 -25.67 -11.41 2.91
CA ARG A 79 -24.54 -11.60 3.82
C ARG A 79 -24.81 -12.75 4.75
N LEU A 80 -23.82 -13.58 4.90
CA LEU A 80 -23.84 -14.77 5.78
C LEU A 80 -22.70 -14.65 6.79
N ARG A 81 -22.92 -15.09 8.01
CA ARG A 81 -21.90 -15.10 9.05
C ARG A 81 -21.24 -16.46 9.09
N PHE A 82 -19.93 -16.48 8.81
CA PHE A 82 -19.15 -17.72 8.73
C PHE A 82 -18.38 -18.00 10.02
N SER A 83 -18.16 -19.28 10.29
CA SER A 83 -17.14 -19.76 11.19
C SER A 83 -16.09 -20.53 10.41
N THR A 84 -14.84 -20.18 10.60
CA THR A 84 -13.69 -20.93 10.08
C THR A 84 -13.09 -21.86 11.13
N HIS A 85 -13.76 -22.01 12.27
CA HIS A 85 -13.26 -22.74 13.45
C HIS A 85 -11.88 -22.28 13.92
N GLY A 86 -11.59 -20.97 13.74
CA GLY A 86 -10.33 -20.35 14.14
C GLY A 86 -9.17 -20.58 13.17
N GLU A 87 -9.39 -21.28 12.05
CA GLU A 87 -8.35 -21.49 11.05
C GLU A 87 -8.27 -20.34 10.05
N LEU A 88 -7.06 -19.96 9.67
CA LEU A 88 -6.75 -18.86 8.77
C LEU A 88 -6.14 -19.38 7.46
N TYR A 89 -6.30 -18.61 6.36
CA TYR A 89 -5.64 -18.83 5.08
C TYR A 89 -5.96 -20.14 4.37
N ARG A 90 -7.20 -20.32 4.04
CA ARG A 90 -7.65 -21.50 3.33
C ARG A 90 -7.76 -21.23 1.83
N ALA A 91 -7.40 -22.21 1.00
CA ALA A 91 -7.70 -22.21 -0.42
C ALA A 91 -9.08 -22.83 -0.64
N GLY A 92 -9.91 -22.26 -1.48
CA GLY A 92 -11.23 -22.79 -1.82
C GLY A 92 -12.22 -21.71 -2.21
N MET A 93 -13.39 -22.14 -2.66
CA MET A 93 -14.51 -21.27 -3.01
C MET A 93 -15.80 -21.81 -2.44
N VAL A 94 -16.60 -20.91 -1.87
CA VAL A 94 -18.00 -21.18 -1.52
C VAL A 94 -18.90 -20.51 -2.56
N MET A 95 -19.90 -21.22 -3.01
CA MET A 95 -20.97 -20.72 -3.85
C MET A 95 -22.19 -20.41 -3.02
N VAL A 96 -22.90 -19.37 -3.39
CA VAL A 96 -24.19 -18.97 -2.81
C VAL A 96 -25.12 -18.67 -3.96
N ASP A 97 -25.95 -19.63 -4.29
CA ASP A 97 -26.88 -19.56 -5.41
C ASP A 97 -28.28 -19.25 -4.90
N LEU A 98 -28.98 -18.35 -5.57
CA LEU A 98 -30.40 -18.14 -5.36
C LEU A 98 -31.18 -19.05 -6.29
N CYS A 99 -31.95 -19.96 -5.72
CA CYS A 99 -32.70 -20.98 -6.46
C CYS A 99 -34.21 -20.84 -6.24
N ASP A 100 -35.00 -21.32 -7.21
CA ASP A 100 -36.43 -21.53 -7.03
C ASP A 100 -36.73 -22.82 -6.25
N ALA A 101 -38.02 -23.12 -6.06
CA ALA A 101 -38.46 -24.31 -5.33
C ALA A 101 -38.09 -25.64 -6.01
N ASP A 102 -37.81 -25.63 -7.30
CA ASP A 102 -37.39 -26.80 -8.07
C ASP A 102 -35.84 -26.94 -8.09
N GLY A 103 -35.13 -26.05 -7.44
CA GLY A 103 -33.66 -26.01 -7.40
C GLY A 103 -33.02 -25.39 -8.64
N THR A 104 -33.80 -24.70 -9.48
CA THR A 104 -33.24 -23.99 -10.64
C THR A 104 -32.52 -22.74 -10.19
N ILE A 105 -31.26 -22.56 -10.58
CA ILE A 105 -30.45 -21.42 -10.22
C ILE A 105 -30.94 -20.16 -10.96
N LEU A 106 -31.37 -19.18 -10.21
CA LEU A 106 -31.82 -17.87 -10.70
C LEU A 106 -30.68 -16.86 -10.69
N ARG A 107 -29.80 -16.89 -9.70
CA ARG A 107 -28.63 -16.02 -9.52
C ARG A 107 -27.50 -16.79 -8.85
N GLU A 108 -26.29 -16.39 -9.16
CA GLU A 108 -25.08 -16.99 -8.61
C GLU A 108 -24.20 -15.94 -7.93
N ALA A 109 -23.56 -16.32 -6.83
CA ALA A 109 -22.47 -15.56 -6.23
C ALA A 109 -21.42 -16.52 -5.68
N ALA A 110 -20.15 -16.07 -5.72
CA ALA A 110 -19.02 -16.86 -5.25
C ALA A 110 -18.17 -16.05 -4.27
N GLY A 111 -17.63 -16.73 -3.28
CA GLY A 111 -16.67 -16.16 -2.33
C GLY A 111 -15.42 -17.01 -2.23
N ASN A 112 -14.24 -16.36 -2.29
CA ASN A 112 -12.99 -17.03 -2.03
C ASN A 112 -12.80 -17.17 -0.52
N TYR A 113 -12.42 -18.34 -0.04
CA TYR A 113 -12.16 -18.57 1.39
C TYR A 113 -11.12 -17.63 2.00
N ALA A 114 -10.16 -17.16 1.22
CA ALA A 114 -9.20 -16.17 1.67
C ALA A 114 -9.84 -14.84 2.13
N ASN A 115 -11.08 -14.58 1.71
CA ASN A 115 -11.87 -13.39 2.06
C ASN A 115 -12.95 -13.68 3.11
N ILE A 116 -13.06 -14.92 3.58
CA ILE A 116 -13.98 -15.34 4.62
C ILE A 116 -13.23 -15.36 5.95
N PHE A 117 -13.71 -14.58 6.89
CA PHE A 117 -13.08 -14.45 8.20
C PHE A 117 -13.96 -15.08 9.27
N ASP A 118 -13.29 -15.63 10.30
CA ASP A 118 -13.97 -16.27 11.39
C ASP A 118 -14.90 -15.29 12.13
N ASP A 119 -16.09 -15.78 12.47
CA ASP A 119 -17.11 -15.03 13.22
C ASP A 119 -17.54 -13.71 12.57
N ASN A 120 -17.55 -13.64 11.22
CA ASN A 120 -17.86 -12.42 10.50
C ASN A 120 -18.84 -12.58 9.35
N PHE A 121 -19.58 -11.49 9.04
CA PHE A 121 -20.47 -11.44 7.90
C PHE A 121 -19.72 -11.23 6.59
N THR A 122 -19.78 -12.19 5.68
CA THR A 122 -19.25 -12.07 4.31
C THR A 122 -20.37 -11.81 3.33
N GLY A 123 -20.18 -10.83 2.45
CA GLY A 123 -21.18 -10.42 1.44
C GLY A 123 -21.01 -11.17 0.12
N PHE A 124 -22.15 -11.60 -0.43
CA PHE A 124 -22.29 -12.27 -1.72
C PHE A 124 -23.23 -11.45 -2.58
N ALA A 125 -22.70 -10.70 -3.56
CA ALA A 125 -23.47 -9.91 -4.48
C ALA A 125 -23.77 -10.73 -5.75
N PHE A 126 -25.03 -10.78 -6.15
CA PHE A 126 -25.41 -11.39 -7.42
C PHE A 126 -24.97 -10.50 -8.59
N GLY A 127 -24.58 -11.09 -9.70
CA GLY A 127 -24.18 -10.35 -10.89
C GLY A 127 -25.29 -9.43 -11.44
N THR A 128 -26.55 -9.83 -11.24
CA THR A 128 -27.75 -9.03 -11.52
C THR A 128 -28.76 -9.25 -10.42
N ALA A 129 -29.50 -8.19 -10.04
CA ALA A 129 -30.53 -8.30 -9.03
C ALA A 129 -31.66 -9.26 -9.43
N TYR A 130 -32.34 -9.82 -8.44
CA TYR A 130 -33.59 -10.56 -8.64
C TYR A 130 -34.74 -9.72 -8.05
N THR A 131 -35.81 -9.55 -8.81
CA THR A 131 -37.02 -8.89 -8.33
C THR A 131 -38.18 -9.87 -8.35
N ALA A 132 -38.78 -10.11 -7.20
CA ALA A 132 -39.92 -11.01 -7.07
C ALA A 132 -41.16 -10.40 -7.79
N ALA A 133 -41.70 -11.11 -8.77
CA ALA A 133 -42.92 -10.67 -9.48
C ALA A 133 -44.18 -10.80 -8.63
N GLN A 134 -44.19 -11.74 -7.70
CA GLN A 134 -45.24 -12.04 -6.73
C GLN A 134 -44.59 -12.48 -5.42
N ALA A 135 -45.37 -12.60 -4.36
CA ALA A 135 -44.87 -13.18 -3.12
C ALA A 135 -44.49 -14.65 -3.33
N GLU A 136 -43.25 -14.99 -3.06
CA GLU A 136 -42.68 -16.31 -3.30
C GLU A 136 -41.58 -16.64 -2.27
N THR A 137 -41.29 -17.93 -2.11
CA THR A 137 -40.18 -18.37 -1.29
C THR A 137 -39.10 -18.94 -2.20
N LEU A 138 -37.94 -18.32 -2.18
CA LEU A 138 -36.73 -18.79 -2.86
C LEU A 138 -35.79 -19.47 -1.84
N TYR A 139 -34.69 -20.00 -2.31
CA TYR A 139 -33.73 -20.70 -1.48
C TYR A 139 -32.31 -20.22 -1.79
N LEU A 140 -31.52 -19.95 -0.76
CA LEU A 140 -30.07 -19.82 -0.90
C LEU A 140 -29.46 -21.21 -0.76
N HIS A 141 -28.83 -21.69 -1.80
CA HIS A 141 -28.04 -22.90 -1.79
C HIS A 141 -26.56 -22.54 -1.57
N ILE A 142 -26.00 -22.96 -0.45
CA ILE A 142 -24.64 -22.61 -0.01
C ILE A 142 -23.83 -23.90 -0.02
N TYR A 143 -22.79 -23.99 -0.86
CA TYR A 143 -22.00 -25.19 -1.02
C TYR A 143 -20.54 -24.89 -1.40
N ASN A 144 -19.66 -25.88 -1.18
CA ASN A 144 -18.24 -25.79 -1.46
C ASN A 144 -17.95 -26.37 -2.86
N VAL A 145 -17.14 -25.67 -3.66
CA VAL A 145 -16.82 -26.10 -5.05
C VAL A 145 -15.49 -26.85 -5.13
N VAL A 146 -14.59 -26.69 -4.17
CA VAL A 146 -13.27 -27.31 -4.18
C VAL A 146 -13.11 -28.13 -2.93
N GLU A 147 -12.54 -29.35 -3.07
CA GLU A 147 -12.16 -30.19 -1.93
C GLU A 147 -11.36 -29.39 -0.92
N TRP A 148 -11.81 -29.43 0.28
CA TRP A 148 -11.42 -28.55 1.34
C TRP A 148 -10.83 -29.37 2.51
N GLU A 149 -9.70 -28.92 3.03
CA GLU A 149 -9.10 -29.52 4.23
C GLU A 149 -9.65 -28.86 5.51
N GLY A 150 -10.85 -29.23 5.94
CA GLY A 150 -11.45 -28.81 7.21
C GLY A 150 -12.88 -28.25 7.09
N PRO A 151 -13.64 -28.18 8.19
CA PRO A 151 -15.03 -27.74 8.17
C PRO A 151 -15.13 -26.23 7.96
N LEU A 152 -16.02 -25.78 7.07
CA LEU A 152 -16.51 -24.41 6.99
C LEU A 152 -17.91 -24.40 7.60
N GLY A 153 -18.10 -23.61 8.64
CA GLY A 153 -19.38 -23.47 9.31
C GLY A 153 -20.07 -22.15 9.01
N LEU A 154 -21.35 -22.11 9.25
CA LEU A 154 -22.19 -20.91 9.26
C LEU A 154 -22.86 -20.76 10.62
N TRP A 155 -22.86 -19.54 11.12
CA TRP A 155 -23.58 -19.23 12.34
C TRP A 155 -25.10 -19.23 12.09
N ALA A 156 -25.85 -19.81 13.01
CA ALA A 156 -27.29 -19.95 12.93
C ALA A 156 -27.96 -19.75 14.31
N SER A 157 -29.25 -19.41 14.31
CA SER A 157 -30.09 -19.45 15.48
C SER A 157 -30.37 -20.91 15.87
N THR A 158 -30.70 -21.13 17.14
CA THR A 158 -31.36 -22.37 17.59
C THR A 158 -32.86 -22.23 17.33
N GLY A 159 -33.40 -23.07 16.47
CA GLY A 159 -34.80 -23.00 16.04
C GLY A 159 -35.01 -22.16 14.79
N THR A 160 -36.10 -22.48 14.09
CA THR A 160 -36.50 -21.78 12.86
C THR A 160 -37.13 -20.43 13.17
N VAL A 161 -36.62 -19.34 12.54
CA VAL A 161 -37.14 -17.99 12.70
C VAL A 161 -38.19 -17.71 11.62
N GLY A 162 -39.45 -17.64 11.98
CA GLY A 162 -40.54 -17.35 11.04
C GLY A 162 -40.64 -18.38 9.89
N ALA A 163 -40.54 -17.90 8.64
CA ALA A 163 -40.55 -18.72 7.44
C ALA A 163 -39.14 -19.05 6.89
N LEU A 164 -38.08 -18.77 7.67
CA LEU A 164 -36.67 -18.92 7.26
C LEU A 164 -36.14 -20.32 7.60
N SER A 165 -36.77 -21.37 7.09
CA SER A 165 -36.32 -22.75 7.35
C SER A 165 -34.95 -23.03 6.73
N LEU A 166 -34.12 -23.81 7.39
CA LEU A 166 -32.83 -24.30 6.94
C LEU A 166 -32.86 -25.81 6.76
N THR A 167 -32.40 -26.27 5.62
CA THR A 167 -32.28 -27.70 5.32
C THR A 167 -30.80 -28.05 5.10
N ALA A 168 -30.32 -29.09 5.77
CA ALA A 168 -29.01 -29.69 5.62
C ALA A 168 -29.17 -31.16 5.29
N ASP A 169 -28.48 -31.68 4.27
CA ASP A 169 -28.58 -33.08 3.82
C ASP A 169 -30.03 -33.54 3.59
N GLY A 170 -30.88 -32.65 3.09
CA GLY A 170 -32.31 -32.93 2.85
C GLY A 170 -33.19 -33.02 4.09
N VAL A 171 -32.66 -32.72 5.28
CA VAL A 171 -33.38 -32.74 6.56
C VAL A 171 -33.52 -31.32 7.12
N ASP A 172 -34.69 -30.99 7.68
CA ASP A 172 -34.88 -29.73 8.38
C ASP A 172 -33.94 -29.66 9.59
N ALA A 173 -33.10 -28.63 9.62
CA ALA A 173 -32.09 -28.43 10.65
C ALA A 173 -32.65 -27.77 11.94
N ASP A 174 -33.95 -27.40 11.96
CA ASP A 174 -34.56 -26.59 13.03
C ASP A 174 -33.67 -25.39 13.42
N ALA A 175 -33.24 -24.63 12.42
CA ALA A 175 -32.33 -23.50 12.55
C ALA A 175 -32.59 -22.46 11.47
N THR A 176 -32.03 -21.27 11.63
CA THR A 176 -31.98 -20.23 10.60
C THR A 176 -30.59 -19.63 10.57
N LEU A 177 -29.99 -19.52 9.42
CA LEU A 177 -28.66 -18.88 9.28
C LEU A 177 -28.70 -17.42 9.74
N ALA A 178 -27.62 -16.94 10.34
CA ALA A 178 -27.39 -15.52 10.53
C ALA A 178 -27.25 -14.86 9.16
N LEU A 179 -28.31 -14.16 8.74
CA LEU A 179 -28.55 -13.76 7.35
C LEU A 179 -29.00 -12.29 7.26
N GLN A 180 -28.43 -11.58 6.33
CA GLN A 180 -28.84 -10.23 5.95
C GLN A 180 -29.10 -10.21 4.44
N TYR A 181 -30.21 -9.57 4.01
CA TYR A 181 -30.53 -9.37 2.60
C TYR A 181 -29.84 -8.11 2.07
N MET A 182 -29.26 -8.19 0.90
CA MET A 182 -28.82 -7.01 0.17
C MET A 182 -29.99 -6.48 -0.67
N THR A 183 -30.63 -5.42 -0.18
CA THR A 183 -31.86 -4.87 -0.75
C THR A 183 -31.65 -3.69 -1.70
N ASP A 184 -30.47 -3.10 -1.71
CA ASP A 184 -30.08 -2.03 -2.63
C ASP A 184 -28.60 -2.15 -2.97
N ASP A 185 -28.26 -2.05 -4.21
CA ASP A 185 -26.91 -2.01 -4.77
C ASP A 185 -26.64 -0.62 -5.41
N THR A 186 -27.60 0.29 -5.40
CA THR A 186 -27.36 1.64 -5.91
C THR A 186 -26.27 2.31 -5.09
N GLY A 187 -25.11 1.78 -5.27
CA GLY A 187 -23.93 2.06 -4.52
C GLY A 187 -23.80 3.53 -4.21
N SER A 188 -23.28 3.81 -3.07
CA SER A 188 -22.85 5.12 -2.59
C SER A 188 -21.81 5.79 -3.52
N TRP A 189 -21.65 5.31 -4.79
CA TRP A 189 -20.61 5.86 -5.67
C TRP A 189 -20.61 7.39 -5.79
N PRO A 190 -21.74 8.11 -5.80
CA PRO A 190 -21.71 9.58 -5.79
C PRO A 190 -21.17 10.11 -4.45
N SER A 191 -21.56 9.50 -3.34
CA SER A 191 -21.02 9.83 -2.02
C SER A 191 -19.55 9.46 -1.92
N ASP A 192 -19.15 8.27 -2.38
CA ASP A 192 -17.77 7.79 -2.35
C ASP A 192 -16.88 8.69 -3.24
N LEU A 193 -17.37 9.11 -4.40
CA LEU A 193 -16.70 10.07 -5.27
C LEU A 193 -16.56 11.44 -4.60
N ALA A 194 -17.64 11.97 -4.01
CA ALA A 194 -17.61 13.22 -3.29
C ALA A 194 -16.67 13.15 -2.09
N ASN A 195 -16.66 12.03 -1.38
CA ASN A 195 -15.80 11.75 -0.25
C ASN A 195 -14.33 11.75 -0.64
N GLY A 196 -13.98 11.17 -1.78
CA GLY A 196 -12.62 11.16 -2.32
C GLY A 196 -12.20 12.54 -2.87
N LEU A 197 -13.11 13.23 -3.57
CA LEU A 197 -12.81 14.51 -4.21
C LEU A 197 -12.78 15.69 -3.24
N ALA A 198 -13.63 15.73 -2.21
CA ALA A 198 -13.71 16.88 -1.32
C ALA A 198 -12.39 17.17 -0.59
N PRO A 199 -11.70 16.21 0.04
CA PRO A 199 -10.37 16.45 0.63
C PRO A 199 -9.36 16.90 -0.42
N LEU A 200 -9.34 16.27 -1.60
CA LEU A 200 -8.42 16.62 -2.69
C LEU A 200 -8.61 18.08 -3.13
N LEU A 201 -9.86 18.50 -3.34
CA LEU A 201 -10.19 19.88 -3.71
C LEU A 201 -9.84 20.87 -2.60
N ALA A 202 -10.05 20.50 -1.33
CA ALA A 202 -9.66 21.32 -0.19
C ALA A 202 -8.17 21.58 -0.15
N PHE A 203 -7.36 20.52 -0.31
CA PHE A 203 -5.91 20.66 -0.32
C PHE A 203 -5.38 21.33 -1.59
N ALA A 204 -6.03 21.14 -2.74
CA ALA A 204 -5.71 21.87 -3.95
C ALA A 204 -6.01 23.38 -3.80
N ALA A 205 -7.14 23.74 -3.22
CA ALA A 205 -7.47 25.13 -2.90
C ALA A 205 -6.50 25.74 -1.89
N PHE A 206 -6.10 25.00 -0.87
CA PHE A 206 -5.11 25.42 0.10
C PHE A 206 -3.73 25.64 -0.56
N ALA A 207 -3.31 24.72 -1.43
CA ALA A 207 -2.09 24.87 -2.22
C ALA A 207 -2.14 26.12 -3.13
N ALA A 208 -3.28 26.35 -3.78
CA ALA A 208 -3.50 27.54 -4.62
C ALA A 208 -3.38 28.84 -3.82
N VAL A 209 -3.95 28.90 -2.62
CA VAL A 209 -3.81 30.06 -1.73
C VAL A 209 -2.36 30.30 -1.35
N LEU A 210 -1.60 29.26 -1.00
CA LEU A 210 -0.18 29.39 -0.69
C LEU A 210 0.63 29.88 -1.89
N LEU A 211 0.39 29.32 -3.08
CA LEU A 211 1.17 29.63 -4.29
C LEU A 211 0.81 31.00 -4.87
N PHE A 212 -0.47 31.29 -5.06
CA PHE A 212 -0.95 32.46 -5.77
C PHE A 212 -1.26 33.63 -4.82
N GLY A 213 -1.81 33.35 -3.66
CA GLY A 213 -2.10 34.37 -2.65
C GLY A 213 -0.86 34.82 -1.90
N LEU A 214 -0.17 33.90 -1.25
CA LEU A 214 1.03 34.18 -0.44
C LEU A 214 2.33 34.18 -1.26
N ARG A 215 2.30 33.67 -2.51
CA ARG A 215 3.50 33.46 -3.35
C ARG A 215 4.57 32.65 -2.62
N ALA A 216 4.14 31.64 -1.86
CA ALA A 216 5.04 30.75 -1.17
C ALA A 216 5.92 29.99 -2.18
N PRO A 217 7.19 29.72 -1.87
CA PRO A 217 8.01 28.85 -2.69
C PRO A 217 7.39 27.46 -2.80
N LEU A 218 7.41 26.86 -3.99
CA LEU A 218 6.81 25.56 -4.24
C LEU A 218 7.27 24.45 -3.25
N PRO A 219 8.57 24.35 -2.87
CA PRO A 219 8.99 23.39 -1.85
C PRO A 219 8.29 23.59 -0.49
N LEU A 220 8.09 24.84 -0.06
CA LEU A 220 7.35 25.14 1.16
C LEU A 220 5.88 24.76 1.05
N THR A 221 5.28 25.00 -0.12
CA THR A 221 3.90 24.58 -0.38
C THR A 221 3.77 23.05 -0.28
N VAL A 222 4.70 22.30 -0.89
CA VAL A 222 4.73 20.84 -0.78
C VAL A 222 4.88 20.39 0.66
N ALA A 223 5.76 21.03 1.44
CA ALA A 223 5.93 20.70 2.86
C ALA A 223 4.64 20.90 3.66
N VAL A 224 4.00 22.07 3.53
CA VAL A 224 2.84 22.43 4.34
C VAL A 224 1.60 21.65 3.93
N VAL A 225 1.32 21.58 2.62
CA VAL A 225 0.15 20.85 2.10
C VAL A 225 0.33 19.35 2.32
N GLY A 226 1.53 18.83 2.03
CA GLY A 226 1.84 17.40 2.21
C GLY A 226 1.76 16.99 3.67
N LEU A 227 2.23 17.83 4.61
CA LEU A 227 2.10 17.54 6.04
C LEU A 227 0.63 17.53 6.48
N ALA A 228 -0.15 18.56 6.09
CA ALA A 228 -1.55 18.64 6.47
C ALA A 228 -2.36 17.46 5.90
N TYR A 229 -2.18 17.15 4.61
CA TYR A 229 -2.88 16.06 3.95
C TYR A 229 -2.38 14.68 4.41
N GLY A 230 -1.07 14.53 4.58
CA GLY A 230 -0.49 13.29 5.11
C GLY A 230 -0.92 12.99 6.55
N LEU A 231 -0.99 13.99 7.43
CA LEU A 231 -1.51 13.83 8.79
C LEU A 231 -2.99 13.45 8.81
N LEU A 232 -3.77 13.87 7.80
CA LEU A 232 -5.13 13.37 7.64
C LEU A 232 -5.13 11.85 7.44
N PHE A 233 -4.29 11.31 6.55
CA PHE A 233 -4.16 9.86 6.35
C PHE A 233 -3.70 9.15 7.62
N VAL A 234 -2.68 9.66 8.31
CA VAL A 234 -2.23 9.09 9.60
C VAL A 234 -3.37 8.96 10.60
N ARG A 235 -4.32 9.91 10.57
CA ARG A 235 -5.41 9.98 11.54
C ARG A 235 -6.64 9.19 11.14
N VAL A 236 -6.94 9.14 9.83
CA VAL A 236 -8.16 8.52 9.29
C VAL A 236 -7.98 7.03 9.03
N THR A 237 -6.78 6.61 8.62
CA THR A 237 -6.52 5.19 8.34
C THR A 237 -6.53 4.40 9.65
N PRO A 238 -7.43 3.43 9.82
CA PRO A 238 -7.47 2.57 11.00
C PRO A 238 -6.15 1.81 11.19
N ALA A 239 -5.89 1.28 12.39
CA ALA A 239 -4.68 0.52 12.66
C ALA A 239 -4.67 -0.76 11.83
N LEU A 240 -3.52 -1.07 11.23
CA LEU A 240 -3.24 -2.31 10.50
C LEU A 240 -4.16 -2.59 9.29
N VAL A 241 -4.88 -1.56 8.80
CA VAL A 241 -5.78 -1.67 7.62
C VAL A 241 -5.06 -1.30 6.31
N ALA A 242 -3.98 -0.52 6.38
CA ALA A 242 -3.20 -0.26 5.17
C ALA A 242 -2.61 -1.57 4.63
N PRO A 243 -2.48 -1.71 3.29
CA PRO A 243 -1.94 -2.92 2.69
C PRO A 243 -0.62 -3.35 3.35
N ASP A 244 -0.52 -4.62 3.72
CA ASP A 244 0.64 -5.26 4.36
C ASP A 244 1.14 -4.58 5.64
N GLU A 245 0.34 -3.69 6.26
CA GLU A 245 0.79 -2.89 7.39
C GLU A 245 1.16 -3.74 8.62
N TYR A 246 0.52 -4.90 8.77
CA TYR A 246 0.86 -5.88 9.79
C TYR A 246 2.32 -6.37 9.65
N THR A 247 2.71 -6.79 8.44
CA THR A 247 4.08 -7.21 8.11
C THR A 247 5.07 -6.06 8.26
N HIS A 248 4.67 -4.85 7.84
CA HIS A 248 5.47 -3.65 7.99
C HIS A 248 5.68 -3.26 9.45
N LEU A 249 4.67 -3.47 10.30
CA LEU A 249 4.80 -3.27 11.74
C LEU A 249 5.84 -4.22 12.33
N ALA A 250 5.77 -5.52 12.02
CA ALA A 250 6.72 -6.51 12.52
C ALA A 250 8.16 -6.14 12.12
N ALA A 251 8.40 -5.80 10.86
CA ALA A 251 9.72 -5.40 10.37
C ALA A 251 10.24 -4.10 11.02
N ALA A 252 9.36 -3.10 11.20
CA ALA A 252 9.73 -1.84 11.85
C ALA A 252 9.97 -2.02 13.36
N TYR A 253 9.20 -2.88 14.01
CA TYR A 253 9.36 -3.19 15.43
C TYR A 253 10.66 -3.95 15.69
N GLU A 254 10.99 -4.94 14.86
CA GLU A 254 12.27 -5.65 14.88
C GLU A 254 13.46 -4.67 14.81
N LEU A 255 13.41 -3.75 13.84
CA LEU A 255 14.46 -2.75 13.68
C LEU A 255 14.52 -1.80 14.88
N ALA A 256 13.38 -1.41 15.46
CA ALA A 256 13.31 -0.57 16.65
C ALA A 256 13.95 -1.25 17.87
N SER A 257 13.75 -2.55 18.06
CA SER A 257 14.40 -3.34 19.11
C SER A 257 15.91 -3.41 18.89
N ARG A 258 16.36 -3.67 17.67
CA ARG A 258 17.81 -3.64 17.32
C ARG A 258 18.46 -2.27 17.59
N LEU A 259 17.78 -1.19 17.23
CA LEU A 259 18.26 0.18 17.51
C LEU A 259 18.34 0.47 19.02
N GLY A 260 17.54 -0.20 19.82
CA GLY A 260 17.58 -0.15 21.28
C GLY A 260 18.61 -1.06 21.93
N GLY A 261 19.33 -1.88 21.15
CA GLY A 261 20.24 -2.89 21.66
C GLY A 261 19.55 -4.10 22.27
N GLU A 262 18.26 -4.30 21.97
CA GLU A 262 17.45 -5.41 22.45
C GLU A 262 17.53 -6.59 21.47
N THR A 263 17.39 -7.82 21.98
CA THR A 263 17.24 -9.02 21.14
C THR A 263 15.85 -8.95 20.47
N PRO A 264 15.77 -8.98 19.13
CA PRO A 264 14.51 -8.79 18.45
C PRO A 264 13.63 -10.04 18.36
N ALA A 265 14.20 -11.24 18.62
CA ALA A 265 13.52 -12.52 18.47
C ALA A 265 13.91 -13.51 19.56
N ASP A 266 13.03 -14.47 19.79
CA ASP A 266 13.29 -15.65 20.63
C ASP A 266 14.14 -16.72 19.88
N GLU A 267 14.37 -17.86 20.53
CA GLU A 267 15.13 -18.99 19.98
C GLU A 267 14.44 -19.63 18.76
N ASN A 268 13.11 -19.46 18.64
CA ASN A 268 12.31 -19.98 17.53
C ASN A 268 12.17 -18.96 16.37
N GLY A 269 12.83 -17.81 16.49
CA GLY A 269 12.74 -16.71 15.51
C GLY A 269 11.43 -15.94 15.56
N CYS A 270 10.62 -16.10 16.63
CA CYS A 270 9.41 -15.32 16.84
C CYS A 270 9.77 -13.92 17.33
N LEU A 271 9.07 -12.90 16.83
CA LEU A 271 9.32 -11.52 17.19
C LEU A 271 9.03 -11.27 18.68
N LEU A 272 9.95 -10.61 19.38
CA LEU A 272 9.77 -10.17 20.75
C LEU A 272 9.17 -8.76 20.77
N VAL A 273 8.01 -8.62 21.39
CA VAL A 273 7.28 -7.35 21.52
C VAL A 273 6.89 -7.11 22.98
N ARG A 274 6.54 -5.86 23.34
CA ARG A 274 6.00 -5.59 24.68
C ARG A 274 4.72 -6.40 24.88
N GLU A 275 4.52 -6.92 26.09
CA GLU A 275 3.30 -7.66 26.47
C GLU A 275 2.02 -6.87 26.14
N SER A 276 2.05 -5.55 26.34
CA SER A 276 0.91 -4.67 26.01
C SER A 276 0.65 -4.53 24.51
N ASP A 277 1.64 -4.78 23.66
CA ASP A 277 1.51 -4.69 22.22
C ASP A 277 1.16 -6.05 21.57
N ALA A 278 1.50 -7.16 22.24
CA ALA A 278 1.33 -8.51 21.74
C ALA A 278 -0.09 -8.84 21.21
N PRO A 279 -1.18 -8.44 21.87
CA PRO A 279 -2.54 -8.72 21.39
C PRO A 279 -2.83 -8.13 20.00
N HIS A 280 -2.10 -7.10 19.58
CA HIS A 280 -2.30 -6.44 18.30
C HIS A 280 -1.57 -7.13 17.14
N PHE A 281 -0.71 -8.09 17.41
CA PHE A 281 0.03 -8.83 16.38
C PHE A 281 -0.72 -10.06 15.86
N GLY A 282 -1.75 -10.54 16.56
CA GLY A 282 -2.62 -11.63 16.10
C GLY A 282 -3.93 -11.18 15.45
N THR A 283 -4.35 -9.94 15.68
CA THR A 283 -5.63 -9.41 15.18
C THR A 283 -5.49 -8.77 13.81
N ARG A 284 -6.17 -9.32 12.82
CA ARG A 284 -6.42 -8.63 11.55
C ARG A 284 -7.59 -7.68 11.74
N SER A 285 -7.31 -6.40 11.82
CA SER A 285 -8.32 -5.36 12.06
C SER A 285 -9.13 -4.96 10.81
N GLY A 286 -9.02 -5.69 9.71
CA GLY A 286 -9.70 -5.38 8.44
C GLY A 286 -11.22 -5.31 8.50
N GLU A 287 -11.83 -5.74 9.61
CA GLU A 287 -13.26 -5.98 9.71
C GLU A 287 -13.98 -5.16 10.77
N ILE A 288 -13.24 -4.50 11.63
CA ILE A 288 -13.87 -3.59 12.58
C ILE A 288 -14.38 -2.38 11.79
N GLY A 289 -15.69 -2.18 11.76
CA GLY A 289 -16.30 -0.98 11.18
C GLY A 289 -15.62 0.27 11.73
N ILE A 290 -15.41 1.28 10.88
CA ILE A 290 -14.62 2.48 11.22
C ILE A 290 -15.11 3.18 12.50
N LEU A 291 -16.39 3.07 12.84
CA LEU A 291 -16.96 3.61 14.07
C LEU A 291 -16.57 2.81 15.30
N ALA A 292 -16.61 1.48 15.21
CA ALA A 292 -16.18 0.59 16.28
C ALA A 292 -14.67 0.76 16.52
N TYR A 293 -13.87 0.80 15.45
CA TYR A 293 -12.45 1.12 15.54
C TYR A 293 -12.18 2.46 16.23
N LYS A 294 -12.91 3.53 15.86
CA LYS A 294 -12.73 4.84 16.49
C LYS A 294 -13.13 4.84 17.96
N ALA A 295 -14.23 4.18 18.30
CA ALA A 295 -14.66 4.06 19.68
C ALA A 295 -13.61 3.33 20.51
N GLU A 296 -13.10 2.21 20.01
CA GLU A 296 -12.04 1.44 20.65
C GLU A 296 -10.73 2.22 20.74
N ALA A 297 -10.28 2.81 19.63
CA ALA A 297 -9.05 3.61 19.61
C ALA A 297 -9.14 4.83 20.53
N LEU A 298 -10.30 5.49 20.64
CA LEU A 298 -10.53 6.61 21.57
C LEU A 298 -10.56 6.15 23.02
N ALA A 299 -11.19 5.01 23.30
CA ALA A 299 -11.21 4.43 24.64
C ALA A 299 -9.80 4.06 25.08
N ARG A 300 -9.04 3.37 24.25
CA ARG A 300 -7.69 2.89 24.55
C ARG A 300 -6.59 3.94 24.45
N GLN A 301 -6.85 5.11 23.82
CA GLN A 301 -5.88 6.22 23.80
C GLN A 301 -5.52 6.75 25.18
N LYS A 302 -6.39 6.54 26.17
CA LYS A 302 -6.19 6.97 27.55
C LYS A 302 -5.52 5.90 28.43
N GLU A 303 -5.40 4.68 27.91
CA GLU A 303 -4.69 3.63 28.62
C GLU A 303 -3.20 3.96 28.65
N ALA A 304 -2.58 3.79 29.80
CA ALA A 304 -1.11 3.86 29.90
C ALA A 304 -0.49 2.72 29.09
N GLY A 305 0.68 2.97 28.49
CA GLY A 305 1.47 1.87 27.94
C GLY A 305 1.87 0.91 29.07
N GLY A 306 1.91 -0.38 28.75
CA GLY A 306 2.34 -1.39 29.69
C GLY A 306 3.86 -1.35 29.94
N PRO A 307 4.35 -2.15 30.90
CA PRO A 307 5.77 -2.31 31.16
C PRO A 307 6.49 -2.82 29.89
N ASP A 308 7.79 -2.54 29.81
CA ASP A 308 8.66 -2.97 28.68
C ASP A 308 9.01 -4.49 28.73
N ALA A 309 8.31 -5.30 29.54
CA ALA A 309 8.43 -6.74 29.50
C ALA A 309 8.12 -7.25 28.08
N LEU A 310 9.02 -8.09 27.56
CA LEU A 310 8.93 -8.62 26.20
C LEU A 310 8.34 -10.02 26.23
N THR A 311 7.44 -10.29 25.28
CA THR A 311 6.88 -11.61 25.02
C THR A 311 7.04 -11.97 23.56
N ALA A 312 7.12 -13.26 23.25
CA ALA A 312 7.21 -13.76 21.89
C ALA A 312 5.83 -13.81 21.23
N VAL A 313 5.73 -13.37 20.00
CA VAL A 313 4.51 -13.44 19.19
C VAL A 313 4.72 -14.47 18.09
N SER A 314 3.94 -15.58 18.15
CA SER A 314 4.04 -16.70 17.21
C SER A 314 3.69 -16.32 15.77
N GLU A 315 2.77 -15.38 15.62
CA GLU A 315 2.23 -14.87 14.34
C GLU A 315 3.22 -13.99 13.58
N ALA A 316 4.25 -13.47 14.24
CA ALA A 316 5.24 -12.60 13.61
C ALA A 316 6.65 -13.20 13.70
N LYS A 317 7.31 -13.35 12.56
CA LYS A 317 8.71 -13.79 12.48
C LYS A 317 9.65 -12.61 12.30
N ALA A 318 10.78 -12.64 12.98
CA ALA A 318 11.88 -11.71 12.76
C ALA A 318 12.67 -12.07 11.48
N GLY A 319 13.48 -11.14 11.00
CA GLY A 319 14.30 -11.31 9.79
C GLY A 319 13.90 -10.39 8.63
N GLN A 320 12.84 -9.60 8.79
CA GLN A 320 12.34 -8.68 7.76
C GLN A 320 12.74 -7.21 7.98
N GLY A 321 13.34 -6.90 9.13
CA GLY A 321 13.76 -5.54 9.49
C GLY A 321 14.91 -5.04 8.61
N SER A 322 14.59 -4.23 7.60
CA SER A 322 15.56 -3.60 6.70
C SER A 322 15.70 -2.10 6.97
N GLY A 323 16.78 -1.49 6.44
CA GLY A 323 17.02 -0.04 6.58
C GLY A 323 15.90 0.85 6.02
N ASN A 324 15.04 0.32 5.17
CA ASN A 324 13.90 1.05 4.62
C ASN A 324 12.83 1.37 5.67
N TYR A 325 12.82 0.64 6.79
CA TYR A 325 11.93 0.88 7.94
C TYR A 325 12.52 1.82 8.99
N LEU A 326 13.68 2.43 8.75
CA LEU A 326 14.35 3.28 9.73
C LEU A 326 13.46 4.42 10.27
N PRO A 327 12.70 5.18 9.46
CA PRO A 327 11.83 6.22 10.00
C PRO A 327 10.77 5.67 10.94
N GLN A 328 10.09 4.59 10.54
CA GLN A 328 9.05 3.94 11.34
C GLN A 328 9.63 3.38 12.65
N ALA A 329 10.78 2.71 12.56
CA ALA A 329 11.48 2.14 13.71
C ALA A 329 11.90 3.20 14.73
N LEU A 330 12.37 4.36 14.27
CA LEU A 330 12.67 5.50 15.16
C LEU A 330 11.40 6.00 15.87
N GLY A 331 10.28 6.08 15.16
CA GLY A 331 8.99 6.45 15.74
C GLY A 331 8.54 5.45 16.80
N ILE A 332 8.63 4.15 16.53
CA ILE A 332 8.33 3.07 17.49
C ILE A 332 9.24 3.18 18.71
N ARG A 333 10.55 3.30 18.50
CA ARG A 333 11.52 3.35 19.61
C ARG A 333 11.28 4.53 20.55
N LEU A 334 11.04 5.71 19.99
CA LEU A 334 10.74 6.91 20.79
C LEU A 334 9.42 6.77 21.55
N ALA A 335 8.39 6.18 20.94
CA ALA A 335 7.11 5.93 21.59
C ALA A 335 7.25 4.93 22.75
N ARG A 336 7.98 3.83 22.54
CA ARG A 336 8.27 2.85 23.58
C ARG A 336 9.02 3.48 24.76
N ASN A 337 10.05 4.26 24.47
CA ASN A 337 10.82 4.98 25.51
C ASN A 337 9.95 5.97 26.32
N ALA A 338 8.90 6.51 25.70
CA ALA A 338 7.93 7.39 26.36
C ALA A 338 6.79 6.64 27.07
N GLY A 339 6.80 5.31 27.09
CA GLY A 339 5.73 4.50 27.68
C GLY A 339 4.39 4.64 26.94
N ALA A 340 4.41 4.98 25.65
CA ALA A 340 3.19 5.16 24.88
C ALA A 340 2.49 3.81 24.64
N ASN A 341 1.15 3.83 24.58
CA ASN A 341 0.35 2.67 24.18
C ASN A 341 0.48 2.35 22.69
N PHE A 342 0.01 1.18 22.27
CA PHE A 342 0.09 0.70 20.90
C PHE A 342 -0.40 1.70 19.84
N TYR A 343 -1.59 2.27 20.02
CA TYR A 343 -2.18 3.21 19.03
C TYR A 343 -1.39 4.51 18.90
N THR A 344 -0.83 5.00 20.00
CA THR A 344 0.04 6.19 20.00
C THR A 344 1.37 5.87 19.34
N MET A 345 1.95 4.72 19.64
CA MET A 345 3.17 4.20 19.01
C MET A 345 3.01 4.06 17.50
N LEU A 346 1.91 3.41 17.05
CA LEU A 346 1.61 3.23 15.62
C LEU A 346 1.49 4.57 14.90
N ARG A 347 0.73 5.53 15.47
CA ARG A 347 0.61 6.88 14.89
C ARG A 347 1.92 7.63 14.85
N GLN A 348 2.75 7.48 15.86
CA GLN A 348 4.07 8.10 15.87
C GLN A 348 4.97 7.50 14.79
N ALA A 349 4.97 6.20 14.61
CA ALA A 349 5.70 5.52 13.55
C ALA A 349 5.26 5.97 12.15
N ARG A 350 3.94 6.02 11.89
CA ARG A 350 3.36 6.57 10.66
C ARG A 350 3.76 8.04 10.42
N THR A 351 3.76 8.85 11.47
CA THR A 351 4.15 10.26 11.39
C THR A 351 5.63 10.42 11.02
N PHE A 352 6.50 9.60 11.56
CA PHE A 352 7.92 9.61 11.21
C PHE A 352 8.14 9.20 9.75
N ASN A 353 7.41 8.21 9.25
CA ASN A 353 7.44 7.83 7.84
C ASN A 353 7.00 8.99 6.94
N LEU A 354 5.90 9.64 7.28
CA LEU A 354 5.40 10.82 6.57
C LEU A 354 6.42 11.96 6.54
N ILE A 355 7.01 12.29 7.67
CA ILE A 355 8.03 13.36 7.76
C ILE A 355 9.22 13.03 6.87
N PHE A 356 9.71 11.79 6.91
CA PHE A 356 10.84 11.37 6.09
C PHE A 356 10.52 11.46 4.59
N TYR A 357 9.36 10.96 4.17
CA TYR A 357 8.88 11.12 2.79
C TYR A 357 8.85 12.59 2.36
N LEU A 358 8.26 13.46 3.19
CA LEU A 358 8.14 14.89 2.86
C LEU A 358 9.49 15.59 2.81
N LEU A 359 10.45 15.25 3.66
CA LEU A 359 11.81 15.79 3.58
C LEU A 359 12.44 15.48 2.22
N LEU A 360 12.31 14.25 1.75
CA LEU A 360 12.83 13.83 0.44
C LEU A 360 12.05 14.48 -0.72
N ALA A 361 10.73 14.53 -0.65
CA ALA A 361 9.89 15.16 -1.67
C ALA A 361 10.15 16.67 -1.78
N VAL A 362 10.27 17.37 -0.67
CA VAL A 362 10.63 18.81 -0.62
C VAL A 362 12.01 19.05 -1.21
N LEU A 363 12.99 18.22 -0.85
CA LEU A 363 14.34 18.27 -1.40
C LEU A 363 14.31 18.01 -2.92
N ALA A 364 13.55 17.02 -3.38
CA ALA A 364 13.37 16.72 -4.79
C ALA A 364 12.82 17.94 -5.56
N VAL A 365 11.76 18.56 -5.05
CA VAL A 365 11.15 19.75 -5.67
C VAL A 365 12.11 20.95 -5.64
N ALA A 366 12.91 21.11 -4.59
CA ALA A 366 13.91 22.17 -4.49
C ALA A 366 15.06 21.98 -5.51
N LEU A 367 15.51 20.74 -5.70
CA LEU A 367 16.57 20.38 -6.63
C LEU A 367 16.12 20.39 -8.09
N ALA A 368 14.85 20.08 -8.36
CA ALA A 368 14.33 19.89 -9.71
C ALA A 368 14.50 21.14 -10.59
N PRO A 369 14.86 20.95 -11.88
CA PRO A 369 14.81 22.02 -12.88
C PRO A 369 13.41 22.64 -12.98
N ALA A 370 13.33 23.93 -13.32
CA ALA A 370 12.08 24.69 -13.38
C ALA A 370 11.00 24.01 -14.25
N ALA A 371 11.40 23.39 -15.36
CA ALA A 371 10.50 22.74 -16.31
C ALA A 371 9.74 21.53 -15.73
N VAL A 372 10.31 20.81 -14.77
CA VAL A 372 9.72 19.58 -14.18
C VAL A 372 9.31 19.74 -12.73
N ARG A 373 9.67 20.86 -12.11
CA ARG A 373 9.45 21.11 -10.69
C ARG A 373 7.97 21.04 -10.28
N GLY A 374 7.10 21.66 -11.10
CA GLY A 374 5.65 21.63 -10.87
C GLY A 374 5.06 20.22 -10.97
N LEU A 375 5.46 19.47 -12.01
CA LEU A 375 5.03 18.09 -12.19
C LEU A 375 5.44 17.21 -10.99
N LEU A 376 6.69 17.34 -10.55
CA LEU A 376 7.19 16.56 -9.41
C LEU A 376 6.44 16.90 -8.12
N ALA A 377 6.13 18.20 -7.90
CA ALA A 377 5.32 18.61 -6.76
C ALA A 377 3.90 18.04 -6.81
N CYS A 378 3.26 18.03 -7.99
CA CYS A 378 1.94 17.43 -8.16
C CYS A 378 1.97 15.92 -7.86
N ILE A 379 2.95 15.19 -8.42
CA ILE A 379 3.06 13.74 -8.19
C ILE A 379 3.30 13.44 -6.70
N ALA A 380 4.16 14.22 -6.03
CA ALA A 380 4.46 14.04 -4.61
C ALA A 380 3.25 14.30 -3.69
N LEU A 381 2.29 15.11 -4.13
CA LEU A 381 1.08 15.43 -3.37
C LEU A 381 -0.15 14.60 -3.78
N LEU A 382 0.00 13.62 -4.68
CA LEU A 382 -1.09 12.70 -4.99
C LEU A 382 -1.53 11.93 -3.73
N PRO A 383 -2.82 11.53 -3.64
CA PRO A 383 -3.35 10.81 -2.48
C PRO A 383 -2.57 9.53 -2.16
N MET A 384 -2.24 8.72 -3.17
CA MET A 384 -1.58 7.43 -3.00
C MET A 384 -0.19 7.54 -2.33
N PRO A 385 0.79 8.36 -2.82
CA PRO A 385 2.05 8.55 -2.12
C PRO A 385 1.91 9.06 -0.69
N LEU A 386 0.94 9.95 -0.44
CA LEU A 386 0.68 10.49 0.90
C LEU A 386 0.01 9.47 1.82
N GLN A 387 -0.85 8.61 1.30
CA GLN A 387 -1.46 7.51 2.05
C GLN A 387 -0.39 6.47 2.43
N LEU A 388 0.48 6.08 1.50
CA LEU A 388 1.63 5.22 1.82
C LEU A 388 2.54 5.85 2.87
N ALA A 389 2.82 7.14 2.76
CA ALA A 389 3.62 7.88 3.74
C ALA A 389 2.92 7.99 5.11
N GLY A 390 1.59 8.05 5.13
CA GLY A 390 0.76 8.04 6.34
C GLY A 390 0.50 6.64 6.92
N SER A 391 1.12 5.60 6.39
CA SER A 391 1.10 4.21 6.88
C SER A 391 2.50 3.75 7.31
N LEU A 392 2.68 2.49 7.65
CA LEU A 392 4.00 1.90 7.93
C LEU A 392 4.72 1.40 6.67
N SER A 393 4.15 1.59 5.48
CA SER A 393 4.77 1.12 4.24
C SER A 393 6.15 1.74 4.00
N PRO A 394 7.20 0.95 3.76
CA PRO A 394 8.53 1.46 3.40
C PRO A 394 8.55 2.07 1.99
N ASP A 395 7.52 1.81 1.16
CA ASP A 395 7.43 2.34 -0.20
C ASP A 395 7.42 3.87 -0.26
N ALA A 396 6.92 4.54 0.78
CA ALA A 396 7.00 5.98 0.90
C ALA A 396 8.45 6.49 0.90
N SER A 397 9.31 5.84 1.68
CA SER A 397 10.75 6.15 1.74
C SER A 397 11.42 5.92 0.38
N VAL A 398 11.09 4.82 -0.27
CA VAL A 398 11.62 4.47 -1.61
C VAL A 398 11.18 5.49 -2.66
N LEU A 399 9.89 5.84 -2.70
CA LEU A 399 9.36 6.87 -3.61
C LEU A 399 10.03 8.23 -3.39
N GLY A 400 10.19 8.64 -2.14
CA GLY A 400 10.90 9.87 -1.80
C GLY A 400 12.35 9.87 -2.29
N MET A 401 13.08 8.77 -2.11
CA MET A 401 14.45 8.60 -2.62
C MET A 401 14.49 8.64 -4.15
N VAL A 402 13.57 7.95 -4.83
CA VAL A 402 13.45 7.95 -6.31
C VAL A 402 13.17 9.35 -6.83
N PHE A 403 12.26 10.11 -6.21
CA PHE A 403 11.98 11.49 -6.59
C PHE A 403 13.21 12.37 -6.44
N CYS A 404 13.90 12.25 -5.31
CA CYS A 404 15.08 13.04 -5.03
C CYS A 404 16.24 12.70 -5.98
N TYR A 405 16.49 11.41 -6.23
CA TYR A 405 17.50 10.94 -7.16
C TYR A 405 17.23 11.40 -8.59
N THR A 406 16.00 11.26 -9.08
CA THR A 406 15.58 11.70 -10.41
C THR A 406 15.73 13.21 -10.56
N ALA A 407 15.28 14.00 -9.60
CA ALA A 407 15.42 15.45 -9.59
C ALA A 407 16.88 15.87 -9.65
N LEU A 408 17.74 15.20 -8.88
CA LEU A 408 19.18 15.46 -8.84
C LEU A 408 19.85 15.12 -10.18
N CYS A 409 19.54 13.98 -10.79
CA CYS A 409 20.04 13.60 -12.11
C CYS A 409 19.65 14.61 -13.19
N LEU A 410 18.37 15.05 -13.20
CA LEU A 410 17.88 16.08 -14.13
C LEU A 410 18.55 17.43 -13.91
N ARG A 411 18.81 17.84 -12.67
CA ARG A 411 19.55 19.05 -12.34
C ARG A 411 20.99 18.99 -12.83
N LEU A 412 21.67 17.89 -12.53
CA LEU A 412 23.08 17.71 -12.88
C LEU A 412 23.31 17.47 -14.39
N ARG A 413 22.25 17.18 -15.14
CA ARG A 413 22.32 17.16 -16.60
C ARG A 413 22.78 18.50 -17.19
N THR A 414 22.39 19.61 -16.55
CA THR A 414 22.63 20.97 -17.06
C THR A 414 23.51 21.84 -16.16
N LYS A 415 23.78 21.41 -14.94
CA LYS A 415 24.58 22.18 -13.96
C LYS A 415 25.72 21.35 -13.42
N LYS A 416 26.83 22.03 -13.11
CA LYS A 416 27.97 21.39 -12.44
C LYS A 416 27.59 21.01 -11.02
N ALA A 417 27.96 19.80 -10.60
CA ALA A 417 27.73 19.28 -9.28
C ALA A 417 28.65 19.94 -8.25
N VAL A 418 28.08 20.40 -7.15
CA VAL A 418 28.83 20.75 -5.94
C VAL A 418 29.13 19.49 -5.14
N TRP A 419 30.04 19.55 -4.16
CA TRP A 419 30.53 18.37 -3.45
C TRP A 419 29.41 17.55 -2.76
N TRP A 420 28.47 18.20 -2.11
CA TRP A 420 27.38 17.52 -1.42
C TRP A 420 26.38 16.87 -2.38
N GLU A 421 26.18 17.41 -3.59
CA GLU A 421 25.32 16.82 -4.62
C GLU A 421 25.93 15.50 -5.15
N LYS A 422 27.26 15.39 -5.19
CA LYS A 422 27.97 14.16 -5.55
C LYS A 422 27.77 13.08 -4.49
N ILE A 423 27.92 13.45 -3.21
CA ILE A 423 27.67 12.55 -2.09
C ILE A 423 26.20 12.09 -2.09
N LEU A 424 25.27 13.03 -2.25
CA LEU A 424 23.84 12.73 -2.30
C LEU A 424 23.50 11.81 -3.49
N LEU A 425 24.11 12.01 -4.66
CA LEU A 425 23.91 11.15 -5.82
C LEU A 425 24.33 9.70 -5.54
N ILE A 426 25.50 9.53 -4.91
CA ILE A 426 26.01 8.21 -4.54
C ILE A 426 25.14 7.56 -3.46
N ALA A 427 24.81 8.32 -2.42
CA ALA A 427 24.00 7.82 -1.30
C ALA A 427 22.59 7.40 -1.75
N LEU A 428 21.90 8.24 -2.53
CA LEU A 428 20.56 7.92 -3.04
C LEU A 428 20.60 6.76 -4.04
N GLY A 429 21.57 6.76 -4.98
CA GLY A 429 21.71 5.67 -5.93
C GLY A 429 22.01 4.33 -5.23
N GLY A 430 22.88 4.36 -4.21
CA GLY A 430 23.16 3.20 -3.36
C GLY A 430 21.96 2.73 -2.55
N ALA A 431 21.14 3.66 -2.03
CA ALA A 431 19.96 3.32 -1.22
C ALA A 431 18.78 2.80 -2.06
N VAL A 432 18.55 3.35 -3.26
CA VAL A 432 17.46 2.93 -4.16
C VAL A 432 17.67 1.51 -4.67
N GLY A 433 18.93 1.11 -4.94
CA GLY A 433 19.24 -0.22 -5.47
C GLY A 433 18.71 -1.37 -4.61
N PRO A 434 19.08 -1.44 -3.33
CA PRO A 434 18.65 -2.53 -2.44
C PRO A 434 17.21 -2.40 -1.94
N ALA A 435 16.58 -1.22 -2.07
CA ALA A 435 15.26 -0.97 -1.52
C ALA A 435 14.19 -1.91 -2.10
N LYS A 436 14.14 -2.01 -3.42
CA LYS A 436 13.36 -3.00 -4.19
C LYS A 436 14.04 -3.20 -5.54
N ALA A 437 14.18 -4.44 -5.98
CA ALA A 437 14.85 -4.80 -7.26
C ALA A 437 14.25 -4.06 -8.48
N ILE A 438 12.95 -3.81 -8.47
CA ILE A 438 12.23 -3.10 -9.55
C ILE A 438 12.72 -1.67 -9.77
N TYR A 439 13.31 -1.03 -8.77
CA TYR A 439 13.84 0.34 -8.87
C TYR A 439 15.31 0.41 -9.30
N LEU A 440 16.01 -0.72 -9.39
CA LEU A 440 17.39 -0.76 -9.83
C LEU A 440 17.63 -0.06 -11.19
N PRO A 441 16.74 -0.18 -12.20
CA PRO A 441 16.88 0.56 -13.45
C PRO A 441 16.88 2.09 -13.28
N VAL A 442 16.25 2.62 -12.24
CA VAL A 442 16.25 4.07 -11.97
C VAL A 442 17.66 4.58 -11.67
N VAL A 443 18.52 3.76 -11.08
CA VAL A 443 19.90 4.11 -10.78
C VAL A 443 20.68 4.47 -12.07
N LEU A 444 20.29 3.88 -13.20
CA LEU A 444 20.88 4.17 -14.51
C LEU A 444 20.67 5.63 -14.99
N LEU A 445 19.74 6.36 -14.38
CA LEU A 445 19.55 7.79 -14.69
C LEU A 445 20.82 8.62 -14.47
N CYS A 446 21.78 8.18 -13.65
CA CYS A 446 23.06 8.87 -13.51
C CYS A 446 23.83 9.01 -14.85
N PHE A 447 23.54 8.17 -15.85
CA PHE A 447 24.17 8.25 -17.16
C PHE A 447 23.72 9.44 -18.01
N ILE A 448 22.57 10.06 -17.73
CA ILE A 448 22.16 11.28 -18.41
C ILE A 448 23.01 12.49 -18.01
N ILE A 449 23.77 12.37 -16.91
CA ILE A 449 24.62 13.46 -16.40
C ILE A 449 25.92 13.48 -17.20
N PRO A 450 26.31 14.60 -17.84
CA PRO A 450 27.62 14.72 -18.46
C PRO A 450 28.75 14.53 -17.44
N ALA A 451 29.80 13.81 -17.79
CA ALA A 451 30.94 13.56 -16.88
C ALA A 451 31.57 14.88 -16.39
N ASP A 452 31.64 15.87 -17.26
CA ASP A 452 32.21 17.19 -16.98
C ASP A 452 31.38 18.02 -15.98
N ASN A 453 30.09 17.64 -15.76
CA ASN A 453 29.23 18.22 -14.73
C ASN A 453 29.49 17.61 -13.36
N LEU A 454 30.00 16.40 -13.29
CA LEU A 454 30.34 15.71 -12.02
C LEU A 454 31.72 16.11 -11.51
N VAL A 455 32.66 16.36 -12.44
CA VAL A 455 34.01 16.81 -12.09
C VAL A 455 34.43 17.86 -13.11
N GLY A 456 35.20 18.85 -12.69
CA GLY A 456 35.68 19.93 -13.57
C GLY A 456 36.44 19.39 -14.80
N PRO A 457 36.52 20.18 -15.88
CA PRO A 457 37.00 19.70 -17.19
C PRO A 457 38.47 19.28 -17.22
N THR A 458 39.24 19.48 -16.17
CA THR A 458 40.71 19.36 -16.15
C THR A 458 41.28 18.28 -15.26
N GLU A 459 40.45 17.59 -14.42
CA GLU A 459 40.98 16.57 -13.53
C GLU A 459 40.92 15.17 -14.14
N PHE A 460 42.01 14.77 -14.79
CA PHE A 460 42.29 13.38 -15.10
C PHE A 460 42.97 12.72 -13.89
N VAL A 461 42.36 11.76 -13.27
CA VAL A 461 43.01 10.87 -12.28
C VAL A 461 43.78 9.79 -13.05
N ARG A 462 45.06 9.63 -12.73
CA ARG A 462 45.82 8.45 -13.19
C ARG A 462 45.25 7.23 -12.47
N GLY A 463 44.48 6.41 -13.16
CA GLY A 463 44.06 5.12 -12.65
C GLY A 463 45.24 4.21 -12.44
N SER A 464 45.11 3.24 -11.58
CA SER A 464 46.13 2.22 -11.21
C SER A 464 46.69 1.46 -12.40
N PHE A 465 46.08 1.55 -13.58
CA PHE A 465 46.55 0.90 -14.83
C PHE A 465 47.03 1.90 -15.90
N GLY A 466 47.38 3.13 -15.52
CA GLY A 466 47.94 4.10 -16.45
C GLY A 466 46.94 4.73 -17.46
N ALA A 467 45.70 4.28 -17.48
CA ALA A 467 44.66 4.85 -18.31
C ALA A 467 44.13 6.16 -17.68
N ARG A 468 44.04 7.25 -18.48
CA ARG A 468 43.39 8.49 -18.05
C ARG A 468 41.88 8.27 -18.05
N VAL A 469 41.31 8.00 -16.89
CA VAL A 469 39.87 7.90 -16.69
C VAL A 469 39.36 9.26 -16.23
N ARG A 470 38.31 9.77 -16.88
CA ARG A 470 37.64 11.00 -16.39
C ARG A 470 37.04 10.72 -15.02
N SER A 471 37.42 11.48 -14.02
CA SER A 471 36.95 11.27 -12.64
C SER A 471 35.42 11.31 -12.49
N GLY A 472 34.69 12.01 -13.38
CA GLY A 472 33.24 11.96 -13.45
C GLY A 472 32.65 10.60 -13.86
N GLN A 473 33.39 9.78 -14.59
CA GLN A 473 33.01 8.40 -14.90
C GLN A 473 33.12 7.51 -13.65
N LEU A 474 34.15 7.73 -12.82
CA LEU A 474 34.34 6.99 -11.58
C LEU A 474 33.17 7.22 -10.61
N ILE A 475 32.60 8.42 -10.54
CA ILE A 475 31.43 8.70 -9.70
C ILE A 475 30.23 7.87 -10.17
N ARG A 476 29.96 7.80 -11.47
CA ARG A 476 28.86 6.97 -12.01
C ARG A 476 29.08 5.49 -11.73
N GLU A 477 30.32 5.02 -11.92
CA GLU A 477 30.70 3.64 -11.63
C GLU A 477 30.56 3.33 -10.15
N ALA A 478 30.96 4.27 -9.27
CA ALA A 478 30.77 4.12 -7.83
C ALA A 478 29.29 4.00 -7.43
N VAL A 479 28.40 4.79 -8.05
CA VAL A 479 26.94 4.67 -7.83
C VAL A 479 26.45 3.28 -8.20
N LEU A 480 26.82 2.79 -9.39
CA LEU A 480 26.37 1.47 -9.86
C LEU A 480 26.94 0.32 -9.05
N VAL A 481 28.24 0.37 -8.74
CA VAL A 481 28.91 -0.67 -7.94
C VAL A 481 28.32 -0.71 -6.55
N LEU A 482 28.12 0.46 -5.92
CA LEU A 482 27.53 0.53 -4.58
C LEU A 482 26.09 0.00 -4.58
N ALA A 483 25.26 0.45 -5.53
CA ALA A 483 23.89 -0.03 -5.66
C ALA A 483 23.84 -1.55 -5.90
N GLY A 484 24.69 -2.07 -6.78
CA GLY A 484 24.77 -3.48 -7.08
C GLY A 484 25.29 -4.33 -5.91
N CYS A 485 26.33 -3.88 -5.21
CA CYS A 485 26.87 -4.57 -4.03
C CYS A 485 25.85 -4.60 -2.88
N LEU A 486 25.18 -3.47 -2.61
CA LEU A 486 24.18 -3.39 -1.55
C LEU A 486 22.93 -4.22 -1.91
N TRP A 487 22.52 -4.20 -3.18
CA TRP A 487 21.43 -5.06 -3.64
C TRP A 487 21.80 -6.54 -3.48
N LEU A 488 22.99 -6.94 -3.91
CA LEU A 488 23.46 -8.31 -3.78
C LEU A 488 23.52 -8.75 -2.32
N SER A 489 24.04 -7.90 -1.42
CA SER A 489 24.11 -8.21 0.01
C SER A 489 22.74 -8.35 0.65
N ALA A 490 21.77 -7.53 0.26
CA ALA A 490 20.40 -7.58 0.77
C ALA A 490 19.63 -8.82 0.30
N ASN A 491 19.95 -9.34 -0.89
CA ASN A 491 19.21 -10.46 -1.50
C ASN A 491 20.02 -11.77 -1.55
N LEU A 492 21.18 -11.83 -0.86
CA LEU A 492 22.07 -12.99 -0.93
C LEU A 492 21.41 -14.28 -0.42
N GLY A 493 20.59 -14.18 0.63
CA GLY A 493 19.84 -15.30 1.18
C GLY A 493 18.77 -15.82 0.22
N GLU A 494 18.00 -14.91 -0.40
CA GLU A 494 16.99 -15.25 -1.39
C GLU A 494 17.62 -15.83 -2.66
N LEU A 495 18.75 -15.27 -3.11
CA LEU A 495 19.49 -15.82 -4.24
C LEU A 495 20.05 -17.22 -3.95
N ALA A 496 20.50 -17.47 -2.73
CA ALA A 496 20.96 -18.79 -2.32
C ALA A 496 19.82 -19.81 -2.23
N TYR A 497 18.63 -19.38 -1.80
CA TYR A 497 17.42 -20.20 -1.82
C TYR A 497 16.93 -20.41 -3.25
N ALA A 498 16.90 -19.35 -4.04
CA ALA A 498 16.53 -19.34 -5.45
C ALA A 498 17.46 -20.20 -6.33
N ALA A 499 18.73 -20.33 -5.96
CA ALA A 499 19.66 -21.23 -6.66
C ALA A 499 19.30 -22.72 -6.51
N ARG A 500 18.38 -23.06 -5.61
CA ARG A 500 17.80 -24.41 -5.50
C ARG A 500 16.63 -24.64 -6.48
N ASP A 501 16.03 -23.56 -6.99
CA ASP A 501 14.94 -23.62 -7.98
C ASP A 501 15.45 -23.10 -9.34
N MET A 502 15.46 -23.98 -10.35
CA MET A 502 16.03 -23.73 -11.68
C MET A 502 15.44 -22.50 -12.37
N ASN A 503 14.16 -22.18 -12.14
CA ASN A 503 13.49 -21.03 -12.75
C ASN A 503 14.00 -19.69 -12.18
N GLN A 504 14.35 -19.66 -10.92
CA GLN A 504 14.88 -18.46 -10.26
C GLN A 504 16.37 -18.26 -10.56
N MET A 505 17.11 -19.35 -10.79
CA MET A 505 18.49 -19.28 -11.27
C MET A 505 18.59 -18.60 -12.65
N LEU A 506 17.62 -18.85 -13.54
CA LEU A 506 17.51 -18.18 -14.84
C LEU A 506 17.26 -16.67 -14.70
N LEU A 507 16.49 -16.24 -13.71
CA LEU A 507 16.28 -14.81 -13.40
C LEU A 507 17.54 -14.13 -12.87
N ALA A 508 18.29 -14.81 -11.98
CA ALA A 508 19.56 -14.30 -11.46
C ALA A 508 20.63 -14.21 -12.56
N VAL A 509 20.73 -15.23 -13.41
CA VAL A 509 21.62 -15.25 -14.59
C VAL A 509 21.20 -14.16 -15.59
N GLY A 510 19.90 -13.97 -15.79
CA GLY A 510 19.35 -12.89 -16.61
C GLY A 510 19.74 -11.50 -16.08
N ALA A 511 19.66 -11.26 -14.79
CA ALA A 511 20.05 -9.99 -14.16
C ALA A 511 21.55 -9.71 -14.33
N VAL A 512 22.40 -10.70 -14.10
CA VAL A 512 23.86 -10.61 -14.36
C VAL A 512 24.13 -10.38 -15.84
N GLY A 513 23.40 -11.07 -16.73
CA GLY A 513 23.48 -10.89 -18.18
C GLY A 513 23.14 -9.45 -18.61
N VAL A 514 22.12 -8.85 -18.02
CA VAL A 514 21.75 -7.45 -18.28
C VAL A 514 22.86 -6.49 -17.85
N ILE A 515 23.45 -6.69 -16.67
CA ILE A 515 24.57 -5.86 -16.19
C ILE A 515 25.78 -5.95 -17.12
N LEU A 516 26.12 -7.16 -17.55
CA LEU A 516 27.21 -7.39 -18.51
C LEU A 516 26.92 -6.77 -19.88
N LEU A 517 25.66 -6.89 -20.35
CA LEU A 517 25.21 -6.28 -21.60
C LEU A 517 25.29 -4.75 -21.55
N LEU A 518 24.89 -4.14 -20.43
CA LEU A 518 25.01 -2.70 -20.21
C LEU A 518 26.48 -2.25 -20.19
N ALA A 519 27.36 -2.99 -19.54
CA ALA A 519 28.79 -2.70 -19.51
C ALA A 519 29.41 -2.83 -20.92
N LEU A 520 29.01 -3.86 -21.69
CA LEU A 520 29.46 -4.05 -23.08
C LEU A 520 28.92 -2.94 -24.00
N THR A 521 27.65 -2.62 -23.87
CA THR A 521 26.99 -1.53 -24.63
C THR A 521 27.71 -0.20 -24.39
N ARG A 522 28.10 0.06 -23.16
CA ARG A 522 28.89 1.24 -22.79
C ARG A 522 30.26 1.26 -23.47
N ARG A 523 31.01 0.14 -23.42
CA ARG A 523 32.32 0.04 -24.12
C ARG A 523 32.21 0.25 -25.61
N LEU A 524 31.15 -0.27 -26.23
CA LEU A 524 30.87 -0.07 -27.64
C LEU A 524 30.50 1.39 -27.93
N TYR A 525 29.68 2.03 -27.10
CA TYR A 525 29.35 3.46 -27.21
C TYR A 525 30.60 4.33 -27.16
N GLU A 526 31.51 4.10 -26.21
CA GLU A 526 32.75 4.85 -26.06
C GLU A 526 33.66 4.72 -27.30
N LYS A 527 33.66 3.56 -27.99
CA LYS A 527 34.44 3.33 -29.22
C LYS A 527 33.84 4.02 -30.44
N VAL A 528 32.52 4.23 -30.48
CA VAL A 528 31.83 4.72 -31.68
C VAL A 528 31.34 6.17 -31.55
N GLN A 529 31.44 6.80 -30.37
CA GLN A 529 30.87 8.13 -30.09
C GLN A 529 31.44 9.24 -30.99
N ASN A 530 32.65 9.07 -31.48
CA ASN A 530 33.32 10.07 -32.34
C ASN A 530 33.10 9.83 -33.85
N ASP A 531 32.38 8.76 -34.24
CA ASP A 531 32.11 8.42 -35.64
C ASP A 531 30.60 8.40 -35.88
N ALA A 532 30.13 9.42 -36.62
CA ALA A 532 28.69 9.62 -36.87
C ALA A 532 28.02 8.44 -37.58
N LYS A 533 28.73 7.73 -38.44
CA LYS A 533 28.19 6.56 -39.17
C LYS A 533 28.05 5.35 -38.24
N LYS A 534 29.08 5.06 -37.45
CA LYS A 534 29.07 4.00 -36.47
C LYS A 534 28.08 4.25 -35.34
N MET A 535 27.91 5.52 -34.93
CA MET A 535 26.91 5.93 -33.94
C MET A 535 25.46 5.67 -34.41
N ARG A 536 25.15 5.90 -35.70
CA ARG A 536 23.82 5.58 -36.26
C ARG A 536 23.55 4.07 -36.20
N LEU A 537 24.54 3.27 -36.61
CA LEU A 537 24.46 1.80 -36.55
C LEU A 537 24.31 1.29 -35.11
N PHE A 538 25.05 1.87 -34.17
CA PHE A 538 24.95 1.54 -32.76
C PHE A 538 23.56 1.86 -32.19
N LYS A 539 23.01 3.04 -32.47
CA LYS A 539 21.64 3.43 -32.05
C LYS A 539 20.57 2.51 -32.65
N GLY A 540 20.70 2.16 -33.92
CA GLY A 540 19.80 1.22 -34.59
C GLY A 540 19.84 -0.17 -33.97
N GLY A 541 21.04 -0.69 -33.74
CA GLY A 541 21.23 -2.00 -33.08
C GLY A 541 20.68 -2.02 -31.63
N LEU A 542 20.87 -0.96 -30.88
CA LEU A 542 20.33 -0.82 -29.52
C LEU A 542 18.79 -0.77 -29.53
N ALA A 543 18.21 -0.02 -30.46
CA ALA A 543 16.74 0.03 -30.63
C ALA A 543 16.16 -1.35 -30.98
N CYS A 544 16.79 -2.09 -31.89
CA CYS A 544 16.39 -3.47 -32.21
C CYS A 544 16.51 -4.40 -31.00
N ALA A 545 17.59 -4.30 -30.22
CA ALA A 545 17.79 -5.12 -29.02
C ALA A 545 16.71 -4.85 -27.95
N VAL A 546 16.32 -3.58 -27.76
CA VAL A 546 15.24 -3.19 -26.84
C VAL A 546 13.90 -3.76 -27.30
N VAL A 547 13.58 -3.63 -28.60
CA VAL A 547 12.35 -4.18 -29.16
C VAL A 547 12.29 -5.71 -28.98
N LEU A 548 13.39 -6.41 -29.28
CA LEU A 548 13.47 -7.86 -29.11
C LEU A 548 13.34 -8.26 -27.62
N ALA A 549 13.92 -7.50 -26.69
CA ALA A 549 13.79 -7.76 -25.25
C ALA A 549 12.34 -7.57 -24.78
N VAL A 550 11.64 -6.50 -25.26
CA VAL A 550 10.24 -6.25 -24.92
C VAL A 550 9.34 -7.34 -25.49
N VAL A 551 9.51 -7.69 -26.77
CA VAL A 551 8.74 -8.77 -27.42
C VAL A 551 9.00 -10.12 -26.75
N GLY A 552 10.27 -10.44 -26.44
CA GLY A 552 10.63 -11.65 -25.70
C GLY A 552 10.03 -11.69 -24.30
N GLY A 553 10.03 -10.57 -23.58
CA GLY A 553 9.41 -10.44 -22.26
C GLY A 553 7.89 -10.64 -22.31
N VAL A 554 7.21 -10.03 -23.28
CA VAL A 554 5.75 -10.20 -23.47
C VAL A 554 5.41 -11.65 -23.82
N LEU A 555 6.19 -12.29 -24.72
CA LEU A 555 5.99 -13.70 -25.08
C LEU A 555 6.31 -14.65 -23.90
N ALA A 556 7.24 -14.34 -23.04
CA ALA A 556 7.51 -15.11 -21.84
C ALA A 556 6.36 -14.99 -20.82
N LEU A 557 5.85 -13.77 -20.60
CA LEU A 557 4.70 -13.52 -19.72
C LEU A 557 3.39 -14.13 -20.25
N SER A 558 3.22 -14.24 -21.57
CA SER A 558 2.02 -14.88 -22.15
C SER A 558 2.01 -16.41 -22.04
N ARG A 559 3.12 -17.02 -21.63
CA ARG A 559 3.27 -18.47 -21.43
C ARG A 559 3.33 -18.89 -19.93
N MET A 560 3.33 -17.92 -19.03
CA MET A 560 3.11 -18.09 -17.61
C MET A 560 1.64 -17.93 -17.25
#